data_d476f48c6b1f7ec905bb784b395fd134
#
_entry.id   d476f48c6b1f7ec905bb784b395fd134
#
_cell.length_a   1.000
_cell.length_b   1.000
_cell.length_c   1.000
_cell.angle_alpha   90.00
_cell.angle_beta   90.00
_cell.angle_gamma   90.00
#
_symmetry.space_group_name_H-M   'P 1'
#
loop_
_entity.id
_entity.type
_entity.pdbx_description
1 polymer ?
#
loop_
_entity_poly.entity_id
_entity_poly.type
_entity_poly.pdbx_seq_one_letter_code
_entity_poly.pdbx_strand_id
1 'polypeptide(L)'
;MYNTLISVQQLKDLQTSGKAFMVFDCTGDLMKPEMADTLFATVRIQGAHQAHLDRNLSTHGSSAVNGGRHPLPSREEVATWLGSLGFENQMQAVVYDRNGANYCGRMWWMMKWLGHDAVAVLNGGLQAWEAS
;
A
#
# COMPACT_ATOMS: atom_id res chain seq x y z
N MET A 1 -17.45 -2.57 -2.15
CA MET A 1 -16.06 -3.05 -2.19
C MET A 1 -15.37 -2.59 -3.47
N TYR A 2 -14.18 -2.03 -3.33
CA TYR A 2 -13.38 -1.61 -4.46
C TYR A 2 -12.22 -2.60 -4.63
N ASN A 3 -12.02 -3.09 -5.84
CA ASN A 3 -11.04 -4.16 -6.07
C ASN A 3 -10.01 -3.85 -7.17
N THR A 4 -10.07 -2.69 -7.80
CA THR A 4 -9.10 -2.28 -8.83
C THR A 4 -8.70 -0.81 -8.65
N LEU A 5 -9.64 0.11 -8.83
CA LEU A 5 -9.42 1.54 -8.68
C LEU A 5 -10.44 2.13 -7.71
N ILE A 6 -10.02 3.18 -7.02
CA ILE A 6 -10.90 3.99 -6.18
C ILE A 6 -10.59 5.46 -6.49
N SER A 7 -11.61 6.28 -6.66
CA SER A 7 -11.42 7.71 -6.90
C SER A 7 -11.17 8.44 -5.59
N VAL A 8 -10.65 9.65 -5.67
CA VAL A 8 -10.48 10.52 -4.50
C VAL A 8 -11.81 10.73 -3.79
N GLN A 9 -12.89 10.99 -4.56
CA GLN A 9 -14.21 11.21 -3.96
C GLN A 9 -14.72 9.94 -3.26
N GLN A 10 -14.52 8.78 -3.88
CA GLN A 10 -14.92 7.51 -3.27
C GLN A 10 -14.13 7.23 -1.98
N LEU A 11 -12.85 7.58 -1.94
CA LEU A 11 -12.07 7.46 -0.70
C LEU A 11 -12.58 8.41 0.38
N LYS A 12 -12.91 9.65 0.02
CA LYS A 12 -13.50 10.59 0.98
C LYS A 12 -14.83 10.07 1.52
N ASP A 13 -15.65 9.49 0.66
CA ASP A 13 -16.92 8.89 1.08
C ASP A 13 -16.68 7.71 2.02
N LEU A 14 -15.67 6.90 1.73
CA LEU A 14 -15.28 5.78 2.57
C LEU A 14 -14.86 6.24 3.97
N GLN A 15 -14.11 7.34 4.05
CA GLN A 15 -13.65 7.92 5.32
C GLN A 15 -14.80 8.32 6.23
N THR A 16 -15.95 8.71 5.66
CA THR A 16 -17.13 9.15 6.44
C THR A 16 -18.20 8.09 6.55
N SER A 17 -18.00 6.91 5.94
CA SER A 17 -19.03 5.87 5.86
C SER A 17 -19.21 5.04 7.12
N GLY A 18 -18.24 5.06 8.03
CA GLY A 18 -18.22 4.15 9.17
C GLY A 18 -17.73 2.75 8.85
N LYS A 19 -17.45 2.43 7.57
CA LYS A 19 -16.90 1.14 7.18
C LYS A 19 -15.41 1.07 7.50
N ALA A 20 -14.92 -0.12 7.83
CA ALA A 20 -13.52 -0.33 8.15
C ALA A 20 -12.66 -0.28 6.88
N PHE A 21 -11.60 0.48 6.92
CA PHE A 21 -10.65 0.59 5.81
C PHE A 21 -9.26 0.94 6.33
N MET A 22 -8.25 0.73 5.50
CA MET A 22 -6.88 1.13 5.80
C MET A 22 -6.21 1.62 4.53
N VAL A 23 -5.48 2.73 4.63
CA VAL A 23 -4.79 3.36 3.50
C VAL A 23 -3.29 3.15 3.66
N PHE A 24 -2.63 2.78 2.56
CA PHE A 24 -1.19 2.50 2.55
C PHE A 24 -0.50 3.42 1.55
N ASP A 25 0.54 4.10 2.01
CA ASP A 25 1.42 4.92 1.18
C ASP A 25 2.60 4.06 0.73
N CYS A 26 2.64 3.76 -0.57
CA CYS A 26 3.68 2.94 -1.18
C CYS A 26 4.72 3.77 -1.93
N THR A 27 4.74 5.10 -1.72
CA THR A 27 5.73 5.96 -2.35
C THR A 27 7.13 5.40 -2.19
N GLY A 28 7.89 5.37 -3.27
CA GLY A 28 9.23 4.82 -3.27
C GLY A 28 10.20 5.60 -4.14
N ASP A 29 11.47 5.19 -4.06
CA ASP A 29 12.54 5.69 -4.92
C ASP A 29 13.58 4.56 -5.03
N LEU A 30 13.72 3.99 -6.23
CA LEU A 30 14.63 2.86 -6.45
C LEU A 30 16.09 3.24 -6.26
N MET A 31 16.44 4.48 -6.55
CA MET A 31 17.83 4.96 -6.47
C MET A 31 18.20 5.41 -5.06
N LYS A 32 17.24 5.88 -4.29
CA LYS A 32 17.42 6.35 -2.92
C LYS A 32 16.27 5.85 -2.05
N PRO A 33 16.33 4.60 -1.59
CA PRO A 33 15.21 4.01 -0.81
C PRO A 33 14.83 4.83 0.43
N GLU A 34 15.78 5.53 1.04
CA GLU A 34 15.52 6.38 2.21
C GLU A 34 14.64 7.60 1.90
N MET A 35 14.53 7.98 0.62
CA MET A 35 13.63 9.08 0.23
C MET A 35 12.17 8.73 0.48
N ALA A 36 11.81 7.45 0.43
CA ALA A 36 10.45 7.02 0.76
C ALA A 36 10.07 7.45 2.19
N ASP A 37 10.99 7.29 3.13
CA ASP A 37 10.76 7.69 4.52
C ASP A 37 10.62 9.20 4.66
N THR A 38 11.46 9.95 3.99
CA THR A 38 11.41 11.43 4.00
C THR A 38 10.10 11.93 3.42
N LEU A 39 9.69 11.39 2.28
CA LEU A 39 8.45 11.79 1.63
C LEU A 39 7.22 11.44 2.46
N PHE A 40 7.20 10.26 3.05
CA PHE A 40 6.11 9.84 3.93
C PHE A 40 6.00 10.74 5.16
N ALA A 41 7.12 11.09 5.76
CA ALA A 41 7.15 11.96 6.93
C ALA A 41 6.70 13.39 6.61
N THR A 42 6.99 13.86 5.40
CA THR A 42 6.69 15.23 4.99
C THR A 42 5.23 15.43 4.64
N VAL A 43 4.68 14.60 3.75
CA VAL A 43 3.30 14.70 3.28
C VAL A 43 2.74 13.31 3.01
N ARG A 44 1.57 13.02 3.56
CA ARG A 44 0.81 11.80 3.30
C ARG A 44 -0.67 12.03 3.53
N ILE A 45 -1.50 11.10 3.05
CA ILE A 45 -2.92 11.12 3.41
C ILE A 45 -3.03 10.83 4.91
N GLN A 46 -3.82 11.61 5.61
CA GLN A 46 -3.98 11.46 7.06
C GLN A 46 -4.41 10.03 7.42
N GLY A 47 -3.70 9.43 8.37
CA GLY A 47 -3.97 8.07 8.80
C GLY A 47 -3.34 6.98 7.94
N ALA A 48 -2.67 7.32 6.85
CA ALA A 48 -2.01 6.33 6.01
C ALA A 48 -0.86 5.65 6.74
N HIS A 49 -0.70 4.36 6.48
CA HIS A 49 0.43 3.57 6.92
C HIS A 49 1.46 3.47 5.80
N GLN A 50 2.73 3.51 6.15
CA GLN A 50 3.79 3.33 5.16
C GLN A 50 3.92 1.86 4.77
N ALA A 51 3.96 1.61 3.46
CA ALA A 51 4.29 0.30 2.90
C ALA A 51 5.58 0.47 2.10
N HIS A 52 6.72 0.35 2.76
CA HIS A 52 8.04 0.57 2.17
C HIS A 52 8.43 -0.61 1.29
N LEU A 53 8.86 -0.33 0.05
CA LEU A 53 9.19 -1.39 -0.91
C LEU A 53 10.22 -2.37 -0.35
N ASP A 54 11.30 -1.87 0.26
CA ASP A 54 12.39 -2.72 0.73
C ASP A 54 12.11 -3.35 2.09
N ARG A 55 11.40 -2.65 2.98
CA ARG A 55 11.17 -3.14 4.36
C ARG A 55 9.92 -4.00 4.50
N ASN A 56 8.84 -3.62 3.81
CA ASN A 56 7.53 -4.24 4.02
C ASN A 56 7.08 -5.11 2.85
N LEU A 57 7.44 -4.71 1.63
CA LEU A 57 6.96 -5.37 0.42
C LEU A 57 8.01 -6.29 -0.21
N SER A 58 9.18 -6.39 0.40
CA SER A 58 10.28 -7.23 -0.05
C SER A 58 10.96 -7.86 1.14
N THR A 59 11.67 -8.95 0.90
CA THR A 59 12.55 -9.54 1.89
C THR A 59 13.81 -10.05 1.19
N HIS A 60 14.92 -10.10 1.90
CA HIS A 60 16.18 -10.62 1.41
C HIS A 60 16.62 -11.73 2.34
N GLY A 61 17.10 -12.84 1.77
CA GLY A 61 17.57 -13.96 2.55
C GLY A 61 16.78 -15.22 2.31
N SER A 62 16.86 -16.17 3.24
CA SER A 62 16.32 -17.52 3.08
C SER A 62 14.81 -17.61 3.03
N SER A 63 14.10 -16.62 3.57
CA SER A 63 12.63 -16.60 3.57
C SER A 63 12.02 -16.04 2.28
N ALA A 64 12.85 -15.52 1.38
CA ALA A 64 12.36 -14.97 0.11
C ALA A 64 11.70 -16.04 -0.74
N VAL A 65 10.54 -15.70 -1.30
CA VAL A 65 9.77 -16.60 -2.18
C VAL A 65 10.43 -16.73 -3.54
N ASN A 66 11.08 -15.67 -4.01
CA ASN A 66 11.79 -15.68 -5.30
C ASN A 66 13.08 -14.87 -5.18
N GLY A 67 13.83 -14.83 -6.28
CA GLY A 67 15.02 -14.00 -6.39
C GLY A 67 14.70 -12.63 -6.95
N GLY A 68 15.75 -11.92 -7.34
CA GLY A 68 15.63 -10.61 -7.96
C GLY A 68 16.00 -9.48 -7.01
N ARG A 69 15.80 -8.26 -7.48
CA ARG A 69 16.20 -7.05 -6.74
C ARG A 69 15.30 -6.78 -5.54
N HIS A 70 14.00 -7.11 -5.69
CA HIS A 70 13.00 -6.93 -4.64
C HIS A 70 12.24 -8.24 -4.46
N PRO A 71 12.87 -9.25 -3.83
CA PRO A 71 12.25 -10.56 -3.69
C PRO A 71 10.98 -10.48 -2.84
N LEU A 72 10.00 -11.32 -3.18
CA LEU A 72 8.75 -11.39 -2.42
C LEU A 72 8.99 -11.99 -1.03
N PRO A 73 8.41 -11.38 0.01
CA PRO A 73 8.35 -12.03 1.32
C PRO A 73 7.36 -13.20 1.27
N SER A 74 7.41 -14.05 2.27
CA SER A 74 6.40 -15.10 2.39
C SER A 74 5.03 -14.50 2.70
N ARG A 75 3.96 -15.27 2.38
CA ARG A 75 2.60 -14.83 2.76
C ARG A 75 2.48 -14.60 4.27
N GLU A 76 3.12 -15.45 5.07
CA GLU A 76 3.09 -15.34 6.52
C GLU A 76 3.74 -14.03 7.01
N GLU A 77 4.87 -13.65 6.43
CA GLU A 77 5.53 -12.40 6.78
C GLU A 77 4.65 -11.18 6.47
N VAL A 78 4.03 -11.17 5.30
CA VAL A 78 3.14 -10.08 4.89
C VAL A 78 1.92 -10.03 5.79
N ALA A 79 1.30 -11.19 6.07
CA ALA A 79 0.14 -11.26 6.95
C ALA A 79 0.47 -10.80 8.37
N THR A 80 1.64 -11.15 8.88
CA THR A 80 2.10 -10.72 10.20
C THR A 80 2.28 -9.20 10.25
N TRP A 81 2.90 -8.63 9.23
CA TRP A 81 3.06 -7.19 9.14
C TRP A 81 1.72 -6.46 9.10
N LEU A 82 0.80 -6.89 8.23
CA LEU A 82 -0.53 -6.29 8.13
C LEU A 82 -1.29 -6.39 9.46
N GLY A 83 -1.23 -7.55 10.11
CA GLY A 83 -1.85 -7.75 11.41
C GLY A 83 -1.28 -6.84 12.49
N SER A 84 0.01 -6.56 12.44
CA SER A 84 0.66 -5.65 13.38
C SER A 84 0.16 -4.20 13.25
N LEU A 85 -0.35 -3.83 12.08
CA LEU A 85 -0.96 -2.53 11.84
C LEU A 85 -2.44 -2.47 12.21
N GLY A 86 -3.04 -3.61 12.55
CA GLY A 86 -4.47 -3.71 12.84
C GLY A 86 -5.32 -3.99 11.61
N PHE A 87 -4.72 -4.41 10.50
CA PHE A 87 -5.47 -4.75 9.31
C PHE A 87 -6.22 -6.08 9.51
N GLU A 88 -7.48 -6.10 9.12
CA GLU A 88 -8.36 -7.28 9.26
C GLU A 88 -9.00 -7.64 7.93
N ASN A 89 -9.48 -8.89 7.84
CA ASN A 89 -9.99 -9.47 6.59
C ASN A 89 -11.18 -8.72 5.98
N GLN A 90 -12.01 -8.08 6.80
CA GLN A 90 -13.19 -7.37 6.32
C GLN A 90 -12.89 -5.94 5.88
N MET A 91 -11.67 -5.46 6.06
CA MET A 91 -11.32 -4.08 5.73
C MET A 91 -11.12 -3.89 4.24
N GLN A 92 -11.51 -2.70 3.76
CA GLN A 92 -11.10 -2.22 2.46
C GLN A 92 -9.67 -1.72 2.55
N ALA A 93 -8.77 -2.22 1.70
CA ALA A 93 -7.43 -1.68 1.55
C ALA A 93 -7.41 -0.69 0.39
N VAL A 94 -6.75 0.44 0.59
CA VAL A 94 -6.50 1.45 -0.44
C VAL A 94 -5.00 1.69 -0.48
N VAL A 95 -4.41 1.56 -1.65
CA VAL A 95 -2.97 1.76 -1.85
C VAL A 95 -2.74 2.95 -2.77
N TYR A 96 -1.73 3.74 -2.48
CA TYR A 96 -1.37 4.86 -3.35
C TYR A 96 0.13 5.10 -3.30
N ASP A 97 0.61 5.85 -4.27
CA ASP A 97 1.96 6.41 -4.26
C ASP A 97 1.91 7.80 -4.91
N ARG A 98 3.06 8.36 -5.17
CA ARG A 98 3.20 9.62 -5.92
C ARG A 98 4.07 9.44 -7.16
N ASN A 99 4.11 8.19 -7.66
CA ASN A 99 5.01 7.73 -8.71
C ASN A 99 4.26 7.11 -9.89
N GLY A 100 2.99 7.50 -10.10
CA GLY A 100 2.18 6.98 -11.20
C GLY A 100 1.77 5.52 -11.04
N ALA A 101 1.57 5.07 -9.79
CA ALA A 101 1.21 3.70 -9.42
C ALA A 101 2.32 2.68 -9.66
N ASN A 102 3.55 3.12 -9.92
CA ASN A 102 4.67 2.21 -10.17
C ASN A 102 5.04 1.35 -8.96
N TYR A 103 4.75 1.81 -7.75
CA TYR A 103 5.06 1.08 -6.53
C TYR A 103 3.82 0.50 -5.87
N CYS A 104 2.72 1.22 -5.81
CA CYS A 104 1.52 0.72 -5.14
C CYS A 104 0.87 -0.46 -5.88
N GLY A 105 1.14 -0.59 -7.19
CA GLY A 105 0.68 -1.74 -7.96
C GLY A 105 1.23 -3.05 -7.42
N ARG A 106 2.47 -3.05 -6.92
CA ARG A 106 3.06 -4.23 -6.27
C ARG A 106 2.26 -4.64 -5.03
N MET A 107 1.91 -3.68 -4.18
CA MET A 107 1.13 -4.00 -2.99
C MET A 107 -0.28 -4.47 -3.35
N TRP A 108 -0.90 -3.85 -4.37
CA TRP A 108 -2.20 -4.30 -4.87
C TRP A 108 -2.13 -5.78 -5.27
N TRP A 109 -1.12 -6.16 -6.03
CA TRP A 109 -0.90 -7.54 -6.44
C TRP A 109 -0.66 -8.46 -5.24
N MET A 110 0.17 -8.03 -4.30
CA MET A 110 0.49 -8.82 -3.11
C MET A 110 -0.75 -9.09 -2.26
N MET A 111 -1.64 -8.10 -2.11
CA MET A 111 -2.91 -8.29 -1.38
C MET A 111 -3.78 -9.33 -2.08
N LYS A 112 -3.87 -9.28 -3.42
CA LYS A 112 -4.60 -10.31 -4.19
C LYS A 112 -3.96 -11.69 -3.99
N TRP A 113 -2.66 -11.74 -4.02
CA TRP A 113 -1.89 -12.98 -3.79
C TRP A 113 -2.18 -13.58 -2.40
N LEU A 114 -2.41 -12.74 -1.40
CA LEU A 114 -2.82 -13.18 -0.06
C LEU A 114 -4.29 -13.65 -0.01
N GLY A 115 -5.06 -13.44 -1.06
CA GLY A 115 -6.48 -13.75 -1.09
C GLY A 115 -7.38 -12.61 -0.63
N HIS A 116 -6.85 -11.41 -0.49
CA HIS A 116 -7.63 -10.24 -0.08
C HIS A 116 -8.07 -9.44 -1.29
N ASP A 117 -9.33 -9.61 -1.73
CA ASP A 117 -9.84 -8.98 -2.94
C ASP A 117 -10.19 -7.49 -2.78
N ALA A 118 -10.52 -7.06 -1.58
CA ALA A 118 -10.91 -5.67 -1.31
C ALA A 118 -9.66 -4.77 -1.20
N VAL A 119 -8.97 -4.60 -2.32
CA VAL A 119 -7.82 -3.70 -2.45
C VAL A 119 -7.92 -2.91 -3.75
N ALA A 120 -7.76 -1.59 -3.67
CA ALA A 120 -7.86 -0.72 -4.83
C ALA A 120 -6.75 0.32 -4.82
N VAL A 121 -6.32 0.72 -6.02
CA VAL A 121 -5.34 1.78 -6.24
C VAL A 121 -6.07 3.12 -6.29
N LEU A 122 -5.60 4.10 -5.52
CA LEU A 122 -6.13 5.45 -5.57
C LEU A 122 -5.79 6.08 -6.93
N ASN A 123 -6.83 6.37 -7.71
CA ASN A 123 -6.66 6.92 -9.04
C ASN A 123 -6.03 8.33 -8.97
N GLY A 124 -4.89 8.48 -9.61
CA GLY A 124 -4.13 9.73 -9.60
C GLY A 124 -3.22 9.92 -8.39
N GLY A 125 -3.22 8.99 -7.44
CA GLY A 125 -2.30 8.99 -6.31
C GLY A 125 -2.38 10.21 -5.39
N LEU A 126 -1.28 10.50 -4.71
CA LEU A 126 -1.23 11.63 -3.78
C LEU A 126 -1.52 12.97 -4.47
N GLN A 127 -1.06 13.15 -5.70
CA GLN A 127 -1.26 14.38 -6.45
C GLN A 127 -2.75 14.67 -6.65
N ALA A 128 -3.54 13.66 -6.99
CA ALA A 128 -4.99 13.81 -7.14
C ALA A 128 -5.67 14.13 -5.80
N TRP A 129 -5.19 13.51 -4.72
CA TRP A 129 -5.70 13.79 -3.38
C TRP A 129 -5.45 15.24 -2.98
N GLU A 130 -4.23 15.73 -3.21
CA GLU A 130 -3.86 17.10 -2.86
C GLU A 130 -4.62 18.14 -3.69
N ALA A 131 -4.96 17.80 -4.94
CA ALA A 131 -5.71 18.70 -5.83
C ALA A 131 -7.21 18.75 -5.54
N SER A 132 -7.69 17.92 -4.66
CA SER A 132 -9.12 17.78 -4.37
C SER A 132 -9.64 18.75 -3.32
#